data_dc0bf2e1f6631f6eb7013ee7becfac39
#
_entry.id   dc0bf2e1f6631f6eb7013ee7becfac39
#
_cell.length_a   1.000
_cell.length_b   1.000
_cell.length_c   1.000
_cell.angle_alpha   90.00
_cell.angle_beta   90.00
_cell.angle_gamma   90.00
#
_symmetry.space_group_name_H-M   'P 1'
#
loop_
_entity.id
_entity.type
_entity.pdbx_description
1 polymer ?
#
loop_
_entity_poly.entity_id
_entity_poly.type
_entity_poly.pdbx_seq_one_letter_code
_entity_poly.pdbx_strand_id
1 'polypeptide(L)'
;MPHIVLENGKSVQNSYDAIEPLVQKIEKGILKITDKYINSAQTSALLESVVVENGKSQNFYIQLSSKGEHVTVRLLPLTDPEKTKGVKTLMGIVAKKIKDANSAINYGKTNLQEFIIE
;
A
#
# COMPACT_ATOMS: atom_id res chain seq x y z
N MET A 1 -11.69 8.38 -0.75
CA MET A 1 -10.91 7.15 -0.49
C MET A 1 -9.47 7.36 -0.89
N PRO A 2 -8.50 7.21 0.02
CA PRO A 2 -7.08 7.29 -0.34
C PRO A 2 -6.72 6.20 -1.33
N HIS A 3 -6.01 6.55 -2.37
CA HIS A 3 -5.58 5.58 -3.38
C HIS A 3 -4.38 6.09 -4.17
N ILE A 4 -3.59 5.16 -4.68
CA ILE A 4 -2.47 5.44 -5.58
C ILE A 4 -2.55 4.44 -6.72
N VAL A 5 -2.66 4.93 -7.95
CA VAL A 5 -2.65 4.08 -9.14
C VAL A 5 -1.21 3.99 -9.66
N LEU A 6 -0.77 2.77 -9.90
CA LEU A 6 0.54 2.47 -10.45
C LEU A 6 0.34 1.98 -11.88
N GLU A 7 0.69 2.82 -12.85
CA GLU A 7 0.53 2.50 -14.26
C GLU A 7 1.63 1.55 -14.71
N ASN A 8 1.25 0.60 -15.56
CA ASN A 8 2.14 -0.44 -16.07
C ASN A 8 2.64 -1.39 -14.97
N GLY A 9 1.81 -1.59 -13.92
CA GLY A 9 2.13 -2.50 -12.82
C GLY A 9 2.09 -3.98 -13.20
N LYS A 10 1.64 -4.30 -14.41
CA LYS A 10 1.49 -5.64 -14.98
C LYS A 10 0.48 -6.50 -14.22
N SER A 11 0.83 -7.00 -13.05
CA SER A 11 -0.05 -7.88 -12.32
C SER A 11 0.03 -7.64 -10.82
N VAL A 12 -1.04 -8.04 -10.12
CA VAL A 12 -1.06 -8.02 -8.65
C VAL A 12 0.02 -8.94 -8.10
N GLN A 13 0.30 -10.07 -8.77
CA GLN A 13 1.35 -11.00 -8.33
C GLN A 13 2.72 -10.31 -8.27
N ASN A 14 3.07 -9.54 -9.29
CA ASN A 14 4.35 -8.81 -9.31
C ASN A 14 4.42 -7.80 -8.17
N SER A 15 3.33 -7.08 -7.94
CA SER A 15 3.26 -6.11 -6.84
C SER A 15 3.32 -6.80 -5.48
N TYR A 16 2.62 -7.91 -5.33
CA TYR A 16 2.62 -8.73 -4.12
C TYR A 16 4.04 -9.22 -3.79
N ASP A 17 4.75 -9.69 -4.81
CA ASP A 17 6.12 -10.19 -4.64
C ASP A 17 7.12 -9.08 -4.25
N ALA A 18 6.81 -7.84 -4.62
CA ALA A 18 7.67 -6.70 -4.30
C ALA A 18 7.57 -6.26 -2.84
N ILE A 19 6.52 -6.67 -2.14
CA ILE A 19 6.29 -6.26 -0.75
C ILE A 19 6.72 -7.37 0.19
N GLU A 20 7.58 -7.02 1.14
CA GLU A 20 7.97 -7.89 2.24
C GLU A 20 7.48 -7.28 3.55
N PRO A 21 7.28 -8.08 4.61
CA PRO A 21 7.01 -7.54 5.93
C PRO A 21 8.05 -6.50 6.31
N LEU A 22 7.61 -5.39 6.85
CA LEU A 22 8.49 -4.28 7.18
C LEU A 22 8.08 -3.58 8.44
N VAL A 23 9.03 -2.87 9.02
CA VAL A 23 8.82 -2.00 10.18
C VAL A 23 9.52 -0.69 9.88
N GLN A 24 8.77 0.41 9.94
CA GLN A 24 9.30 1.74 9.69
C GLN A 24 8.96 2.64 10.86
N LYS A 25 9.97 3.17 11.53
CA LYS A 25 9.75 4.14 12.61
C LYS A 25 9.42 5.51 12.02
N ILE A 26 8.49 6.19 12.65
CA ILE A 26 8.15 7.58 12.33
C ILE A 26 8.21 8.39 13.61
N GLU A 27 8.12 9.71 13.50
CA GLU A 27 8.06 10.55 14.67
C GLU A 27 6.80 10.20 15.50
N LYS A 28 6.99 9.81 16.75
CA LYS A 28 5.92 9.40 17.68
C LYS A 28 5.13 8.17 17.28
N GLY A 29 5.73 7.25 16.50
CA GLY A 29 5.00 6.06 16.12
C GLY A 29 5.80 5.06 15.30
N ILE A 30 5.07 4.13 14.73
CA ILE A 30 5.65 3.06 13.93
C ILE A 30 4.64 2.59 12.87
N LEU A 31 5.14 2.25 11.69
CA LEU A 31 4.36 1.70 10.60
C LEU A 31 4.85 0.27 10.37
N LYS A 32 3.92 -0.67 10.21
CA LYS A 32 4.27 -2.08 9.99
C LYS A 32 3.43 -2.68 8.88
N ILE A 33 4.05 -3.58 8.10
CA ILE A 33 3.36 -4.60 7.34
C ILE A 33 3.80 -5.93 7.93
N THR A 34 2.86 -6.66 8.51
CA THR A 34 3.15 -7.87 9.28
C THR A 34 3.02 -9.14 8.47
N ASP A 35 2.17 -9.14 7.45
CA ASP A 35 1.99 -10.28 6.57
C ASP A 35 1.32 -9.84 5.28
N LYS A 36 1.25 -10.75 4.31
CA LYS A 36 0.62 -10.47 3.03
C LYS A 36 -0.11 -11.70 2.52
N TYR A 37 -1.20 -11.49 1.79
CA TYR A 37 -2.06 -12.55 1.26
C TYR A 37 -2.46 -12.21 -0.16
N ILE A 38 -2.61 -13.22 -1.01
CA ILE A 38 -3.08 -13.02 -2.37
C ILE A 38 -4.18 -14.05 -2.65
N ASN A 39 -5.22 -13.64 -3.38
CA ASN A 39 -6.31 -14.55 -3.71
C ASN A 39 -5.88 -15.56 -4.79
N SER A 40 -6.62 -16.65 -4.92
CA SER A 40 -6.28 -17.73 -5.86
C SER A 40 -6.28 -17.28 -7.32
N ALA A 41 -7.10 -16.30 -7.66
CA ALA A 41 -7.14 -15.73 -9.02
C ALA A 41 -6.02 -14.74 -9.30
N GLN A 42 -5.23 -14.36 -8.27
CA GLN A 42 -4.13 -13.40 -8.37
C GLN A 42 -4.58 -12.02 -8.88
N THR A 43 -5.80 -11.63 -8.54
CA THR A 43 -6.38 -10.34 -8.92
C THR A 43 -6.43 -9.34 -7.77
N SER A 44 -6.23 -9.82 -6.54
CA SER A 44 -6.29 -8.97 -5.35
C SER A 44 -5.34 -9.51 -4.30
N ALA A 45 -4.61 -8.63 -3.66
CA ALA A 45 -3.73 -8.96 -2.54
C ALA A 45 -4.04 -8.05 -1.37
N LEU A 46 -3.81 -8.55 -0.15
CA LEU A 46 -4.02 -7.80 1.08
C LEU A 46 -2.71 -7.75 1.84
N LEU A 47 -2.38 -6.58 2.34
CA LEU A 47 -1.21 -6.35 3.18
C LEU A 47 -1.72 -6.06 4.59
N GLU A 48 -1.42 -6.97 5.52
CA GLU A 48 -1.79 -6.80 6.92
C GLU A 48 -0.95 -5.70 7.52
N SER A 49 -1.60 -4.62 7.94
CA SER A 49 -0.93 -3.38 8.27
C SER A 49 -1.26 -2.93 9.69
N VAL A 50 -0.28 -2.35 10.35
CA VAL A 50 -0.46 -1.75 11.68
C VAL A 50 0.19 -0.37 11.66
N VAL A 51 -0.54 0.62 12.14
CA VAL A 51 -0.02 1.97 12.31
C VAL A 51 -0.24 2.37 13.77
N VAL A 52 0.84 2.72 14.45
CA VAL A 52 0.79 3.25 15.81
C VAL A 52 1.22 4.71 15.75
N GLU A 53 0.35 5.60 16.21
CA GLU A 53 0.61 7.04 16.23
C GLU A 53 0.14 7.61 17.56
N ASN A 54 1.02 8.33 18.26
CA ASN A 54 0.66 9.01 19.51
C ASN A 54 -0.01 8.07 20.53
N GLY A 55 0.43 6.82 20.59
CA GLY A 55 -0.11 5.81 21.48
C GLY A 55 -1.38 5.13 21.00
N LYS A 56 -1.90 5.48 19.83
CA LYS A 56 -3.06 4.84 19.23
C LYS A 56 -2.63 3.86 18.15
N SER A 57 -3.18 2.65 18.18
CA SER A 57 -2.90 1.60 17.22
C SER A 57 -4.11 1.36 16.33
N GLN A 58 -3.88 1.24 15.02
CA GLN A 58 -4.88 0.83 14.05
C GLN A 58 -4.40 -0.39 13.30
N ASN A 59 -5.27 -1.41 13.18
CA ASN A 59 -5.03 -2.59 12.37
C ASN A 59 -5.96 -2.54 11.18
N PHE A 60 -5.41 -2.72 9.99
CA PHE A 60 -6.20 -2.62 8.75
C PHE A 60 -5.47 -3.36 7.63
N TYR A 61 -6.11 -3.45 6.48
CA TYR A 61 -5.49 -4.04 5.29
C TYR A 61 -5.37 -3.00 4.18
N ILE A 62 -4.19 -2.94 3.60
CA ILE A 62 -3.97 -2.24 2.33
C ILE A 62 -4.23 -3.27 1.24
N GLN A 63 -5.07 -2.91 0.27
CA GLN A 63 -5.42 -3.79 -0.84
C GLN A 63 -4.68 -3.37 -2.11
N LEU A 64 -4.13 -4.36 -2.79
CA LEU A 64 -3.59 -4.22 -4.13
C LEU A 64 -4.58 -4.86 -5.08
N SER A 65 -5.08 -4.11 -6.04
CA SER A 65 -6.03 -4.64 -7.02
C SER A 65 -5.61 -4.22 -8.42
N SER A 66 -5.89 -5.07 -9.40
CA SER A 66 -5.54 -4.79 -10.79
C SER A 66 -6.77 -4.34 -11.59
N LYS A 67 -6.53 -3.43 -12.53
CA LYS A 67 -7.51 -3.05 -13.53
C LYS A 67 -6.74 -2.81 -14.82
N GLY A 68 -6.91 -3.74 -15.79
CA GLY A 68 -6.08 -3.72 -16.98
C GLY A 68 -4.61 -3.90 -16.60
N GLU A 69 -3.77 -2.98 -17.05
CA GLU A 69 -2.33 -3.01 -16.77
C GLU A 69 -1.94 -2.17 -15.55
N HIS A 70 -2.92 -1.63 -14.82
CA HIS A 70 -2.68 -0.79 -13.66
C HIS A 70 -2.95 -1.56 -12.38
N VAL A 71 -2.17 -1.27 -11.35
CA VAL A 71 -2.39 -1.76 -9.99
C VAL A 71 -2.73 -0.57 -9.12
N THR A 72 -3.79 -0.71 -8.32
CA THR A 72 -4.20 0.33 -7.38
C THR A 72 -3.87 -0.09 -5.96
N VAL A 73 -3.20 0.79 -5.24
CA VAL A 73 -2.95 0.68 -3.80
C VAL A 73 -4.08 1.45 -3.11
N ARG A 74 -4.87 0.76 -2.30
CA ARG A 74 -6.00 1.37 -1.59
C ARG A 74 -6.24 0.70 -0.25
N LEU A 75 -7.13 1.26 0.55
CA LEU A 75 -7.53 0.67 1.83
C LEU A 75 -8.68 -0.30 1.60
N LEU A 76 -8.65 -1.46 2.28
CA LEU A 76 -9.76 -2.41 2.22
C LEU A 76 -10.94 -1.84 3.01
N PRO A 77 -12.12 -1.66 2.39
CA PRO A 77 -13.26 -1.04 3.08
C PRO A 77 -13.71 -1.75 4.35
N LEU A 78 -13.59 -3.07 4.43
CA LEU A 78 -14.00 -3.84 5.61
C LEU A 78 -13.19 -3.48 6.86
N THR A 79 -11.98 -2.98 6.70
CA THR A 79 -11.09 -2.63 7.81
C THR A 79 -10.75 -1.15 7.80
N ASP A 80 -11.64 -0.33 7.26
CA ASP A 80 -11.41 1.09 6.97
C ASP A 80 -10.88 1.85 8.19
N PRO A 81 -9.59 2.24 8.21
CA PRO A 81 -9.01 2.96 9.32
C PRO A 81 -9.29 4.46 9.23
N GLU A 82 -9.00 5.19 10.30
CA GLU A 82 -8.90 6.64 10.21
C GLU A 82 -7.76 6.98 9.23
N LYS A 83 -7.99 7.97 8.37
CA LYS A 83 -7.03 8.35 7.31
C LYS A 83 -6.01 9.32 7.87
N THR A 84 -5.21 8.83 8.81
CA THR A 84 -4.17 9.62 9.47
C THR A 84 -2.94 9.79 8.57
N LYS A 85 -2.05 10.67 8.98
CA LYS A 85 -0.77 10.86 8.28
C LYS A 85 0.02 9.55 8.19
N GLY A 86 0.03 8.76 9.27
CA GLY A 86 0.74 7.47 9.29
C GLY A 86 0.17 6.46 8.30
N VAL A 87 -1.16 6.35 8.23
CA VAL A 87 -1.83 5.46 7.27
C VAL A 87 -1.46 5.86 5.83
N LYS A 88 -1.54 7.15 5.53
CA LYS A 88 -1.20 7.66 4.19
C LYS A 88 0.28 7.48 3.87
N THR A 89 1.16 7.68 4.85
CA THR A 89 2.60 7.47 4.69
C THR A 89 2.90 6.02 4.35
N LEU A 90 2.25 5.07 5.05
CA LEU A 90 2.44 3.65 4.77
C LEU A 90 2.01 3.29 3.34
N MET A 91 0.88 3.84 2.89
CA MET A 91 0.44 3.63 1.50
C MET A 91 1.47 4.15 0.50
N GLY A 92 2.07 5.31 0.75
CA GLY A 92 3.13 5.86 -0.09
C GLY A 92 4.37 4.97 -0.12
N ILE A 93 4.76 4.41 1.02
CA ILE A 93 5.90 3.48 1.12
C ILE A 93 5.62 2.22 0.30
N VAL A 94 4.41 1.65 0.42
CA VAL A 94 4.01 0.46 -0.36
C VAL A 94 4.12 0.76 -1.86
N ALA A 95 3.55 1.86 -2.31
CA ALA A 95 3.59 2.24 -3.72
C ALA A 95 5.02 2.40 -4.22
N LYS A 96 5.88 3.02 -3.43
CA LYS A 96 7.30 3.21 -3.79
C LYS A 96 8.04 1.88 -3.93
N LYS A 97 7.80 0.94 -3.02
CA LYS A 97 8.44 -0.38 -3.10
C LYS A 97 8.02 -1.13 -4.36
N ILE A 98 6.75 -1.05 -4.73
CA ILE A 98 6.26 -1.68 -5.96
C ILE A 98 6.89 -1.00 -7.18
N LYS A 99 6.92 0.33 -7.20
CA LYS A 99 7.51 1.10 -8.29
C LYS A 99 8.99 0.78 -8.48
N ASP A 100 9.73 0.68 -7.39
CA ASP A 100 11.17 0.39 -7.44
C ASP A 100 11.47 -1.02 -7.94
N ALA A 101 10.54 -1.95 -7.79
CA ALA A 101 10.71 -3.32 -8.25
C ALA A 101 10.55 -3.46 -9.76
N ASN A 102 9.98 -2.47 -10.45
CA ASN A 102 9.75 -2.52 -11.88
C ASN A 102 9.87 -1.10 -12.47
N SER A 103 10.92 -0.86 -13.25
CA SER A 103 11.22 0.45 -13.82
C SER A 103 10.18 0.94 -14.83
N ALA A 104 9.32 0.07 -15.34
CA ALA A 104 8.25 0.47 -16.26
C ALA A 104 7.07 1.11 -15.55
N ILE A 105 6.99 0.99 -14.21
CA ILE A 105 5.87 1.53 -13.45
C ILE A 105 6.00 3.04 -13.31
N ASN A 106 4.90 3.74 -13.54
CA ASN A 106 4.77 5.18 -13.31
C ASN A 106 3.61 5.44 -12.36
N TYR A 107 3.72 6.52 -11.58
CA TYR A 107 2.60 6.96 -10.78
C TYR A 107 1.49 7.49 -11.70
N GLY A 108 0.27 7.00 -11.52
CA GLY A 108 -0.92 7.48 -12.18
C GLY A 108 -1.76 8.36 -11.27
N LYS A 109 -3.08 8.23 -11.35
CA LYS A 109 -3.99 9.00 -10.52
C LYS A 109 -3.79 8.69 -9.04
N THR A 110 -3.80 9.74 -8.23
CA THR A 110 -3.73 9.59 -6.77
C THR A 110 -4.33 10.83 -6.11
N ASN A 111 -4.91 10.62 -4.93
CA ASN A 111 -5.29 11.72 -4.05
C ASN A 111 -4.34 11.84 -2.85
N LEU A 112 -3.18 11.17 -2.94
CA LEU A 112 -2.14 11.19 -1.91
C LEU A 112 -0.85 11.85 -2.41
N GLN A 113 -0.96 12.94 -3.15
CA GLN A 113 0.19 13.62 -3.77
C GLN A 113 1.30 13.94 -2.77
N GLU A 114 0.93 14.36 -1.56
CA GLU A 114 1.89 14.73 -0.52
C GLU A 114 2.67 13.52 0.03
N PHE A 115 2.20 12.31 -0.22
CA PHE A 115 2.79 11.08 0.31
C PHE A 115 3.52 10.27 -0.76
N ILE A 116 3.52 10.74 -1.99
CA ILE A 116 4.23 10.09 -3.09
C ILE A 116 5.73 10.27 -2.89
N ILE A 117 6.45 9.16 -2.94
CA ILE A 117 7.92 9.13 -2.84
C ILE A 117 8.49 8.91 -4.24
N GLU A 118 9.30 9.83 -4.68
CA GLU A 118 9.90 9.77 -6.03
C GLU A 118 11.20 8.99 -6.13
#